data_743771807267937288d1352cc72c3bd9
#
_entry.id   743771807267937288d1352cc72c3bd9
#
_cell.length_a   1.000
_cell.length_b   1.000
_cell.length_c   1.000
_cell.angle_alpha   90.00
_cell.angle_beta   90.00
_cell.angle_gamma   90.00
#
_symmetry.space_group_name_H-M   'P 1'
#
loop_
_entity.id
_entity.type
_entity.pdbx_description
1 polymer ?
#
loop_
_entity_poly.entity_id
_entity_poly.type
_entity_poly.pdbx_seq_one_letter_code
_entity_poly.pdbx_strand_id
1 'polypeptide(L)'
;MTENDLHQYQLQAVDHIISHTHCALFLDMGLGKTVSTLTAINELMFKEVEVRRVLVIAPKRVAESVWTQEVEKWDHLKHIKVSRIIGTERQRREALAKKADVYTIGRDNVAWLCGLYGGSCLPFDMVVIDELSSFKNPKSIRFKALKHVQASLSRVVGLTGTPAPNGLMDLWAQMYLLDRGERLGKYISHYRDNYFKPGRKNGHIVYSYDISKENQERIYSKIGDICMSMKAKDYLDLPERIDNIVEIQMPPEIQKAYDSFEKEQVLSMIDQLGDAVEIPAVNAAALSTKLLQFANGAVYDEQRVAYEVHTLKIEATKELIEDAGGQSVLIGWTFQHDRDRLMKALAKYKPRELKTEKDIVDWNAGRIQVLLMHPASGGHGLNLQAGGHRIIWFGQTYSLELEQQFNARLDRQGQKEAVIVNKLVCSKTVDQDVIRAQKAKTRGQDALMEAVKARVEKYLKKYRKTS
;
A
#
# COMPACT_ATOMS: atom_id res chain seq x y z
N MET A 1 24.44 -15.28 -0.89
CA MET A 1 24.93 -13.90 -1.10
C MET A 1 25.76 -13.52 0.11
N THR A 2 26.87 -12.85 -0.11
CA THR A 2 27.80 -12.39 0.93
C THR A 2 27.61 -10.89 1.20
N GLU A 3 28.22 -10.35 2.24
CA GLU A 3 28.18 -8.92 2.55
C GLU A 3 28.76 -8.07 1.39
N ASN A 4 29.73 -8.61 0.65
CA ASN A 4 30.34 -7.94 -0.51
C ASN A 4 29.37 -7.78 -1.70
N ASP A 5 28.25 -8.48 -1.71
CA ASP A 5 27.22 -8.36 -2.74
C ASP A 5 26.24 -7.19 -2.45
N LEU A 6 26.42 -6.45 -1.34
CA LEU A 6 25.67 -5.25 -1.04
C LEU A 6 26.10 -4.10 -1.96
N HIS A 7 25.11 -3.41 -2.52
CA HIS A 7 25.37 -2.19 -3.29
C HIS A 7 25.82 -1.04 -2.41
N GLN A 8 26.56 -0.10 -2.97
CA GLN A 8 27.05 1.06 -2.24
C GLN A 8 25.95 1.87 -1.55
N TYR A 9 24.79 2.03 -2.18
CA TYR A 9 23.64 2.70 -1.57
C TYR A 9 23.04 1.93 -0.38
N GLN A 10 23.17 0.59 -0.38
CA GLN A 10 22.72 -0.24 0.75
C GLN A 10 23.69 -0.08 1.93
N LEU A 11 24.98 0.00 1.68
CA LEU A 11 25.98 0.31 2.71
C LEU A 11 25.76 1.70 3.31
N GLN A 12 25.43 2.71 2.49
CA GLN A 12 25.01 4.02 3.00
C GLN A 12 23.79 3.97 3.91
N ALA A 13 22.82 3.12 3.58
CA ALA A 13 21.64 2.90 4.43
C ALA A 13 22.01 2.19 5.75
N VAL A 14 22.96 1.25 5.72
CA VAL A 14 23.53 0.61 6.92
C VAL A 14 24.18 1.65 7.81
N ASP A 15 25.08 2.45 7.26
CA ASP A 15 25.79 3.52 8.00
C ASP A 15 24.83 4.54 8.61
N HIS A 16 23.76 4.89 7.86
CA HIS A 16 22.73 5.80 8.36
C HIS A 16 22.00 5.22 9.58
N ILE A 17 21.63 3.92 9.57
CA ILE A 17 21.00 3.28 10.72
C ILE A 17 21.94 3.19 11.92
N ILE A 18 23.22 2.89 11.71
CA ILE A 18 24.22 2.79 12.78
C ILE A 18 24.44 4.16 13.44
N SER A 19 24.62 5.19 12.61
CA SER A 19 24.94 6.56 13.06
C SER A 19 23.79 7.26 13.78
N HIS A 20 22.54 6.82 13.58
CA HIS A 20 21.34 7.48 14.13
C HIS A 20 20.51 6.52 14.98
N THR A 21 20.35 6.85 16.26
CA THR A 21 19.51 6.06 17.16
C THR A 21 18.04 6.06 16.74
N HIS A 22 17.58 7.14 16.11
CA HIS A 22 16.21 7.31 15.64
C HIS A 22 16.24 7.85 14.21
N CYS A 23 15.88 7.02 13.23
CA CYS A 23 15.95 7.39 11.82
C CYS A 23 14.87 6.74 10.95
N ALA A 24 14.76 7.21 9.72
CA ALA A 24 13.94 6.58 8.71
C ALA A 24 14.67 6.37 7.39
N LEU A 25 14.39 5.25 6.75
CA LEU A 25 14.77 4.95 5.38
C LEU A 25 13.54 5.07 4.46
N PHE A 26 13.49 6.15 3.70
CA PHE A 26 12.50 6.40 2.65
C PHE A 26 13.04 5.91 1.31
N LEU A 27 13.24 4.61 1.21
CA LEU A 27 13.79 3.96 0.04
C LEU A 27 12.68 3.35 -0.79
N ASP A 28 12.71 3.58 -2.10
CA ASP A 28 11.78 2.95 -3.02
C ASP A 28 11.77 1.43 -2.88
N MET A 29 10.74 0.80 -3.40
CA MET A 29 10.63 -0.66 -3.38
C MET A 29 11.76 -1.28 -4.21
N GLY A 30 12.31 -2.41 -3.72
CA GLY A 30 13.40 -3.10 -4.38
C GLY A 30 14.80 -2.65 -3.99
N LEU A 31 14.97 -1.53 -3.27
CA LEU A 31 16.29 -1.04 -2.83
C LEU A 31 16.89 -1.79 -1.63
N GLY A 32 16.33 -2.93 -1.23
CA GLY A 32 16.94 -3.80 -0.22
C GLY A 32 16.85 -3.29 1.23
N LYS A 33 15.78 -2.56 1.58
CA LYS A 33 15.55 -2.07 2.96
C LYS A 33 15.78 -3.13 4.03
N THR A 34 15.27 -4.34 3.80
CA THR A 34 15.34 -5.45 4.77
C THR A 34 16.76 -5.90 5.00
N VAL A 35 17.55 -6.15 3.94
CA VAL A 35 18.93 -6.58 4.08
C VAL A 35 19.81 -5.49 4.68
N SER A 36 19.65 -4.23 4.26
CA SER A 36 20.42 -3.11 4.85
C SER A 36 20.12 -2.99 6.36
N THR A 37 18.84 -3.13 6.76
CA THR A 37 18.46 -3.07 8.18
C THR A 37 19.00 -4.27 8.96
N LEU A 38 18.94 -5.49 8.40
CA LEU A 38 19.51 -6.68 9.06
C LEU A 38 21.03 -6.59 9.19
N THR A 39 21.72 -6.04 8.19
CA THR A 39 23.18 -5.81 8.25
C THR A 39 23.51 -4.78 9.34
N ALA A 40 22.76 -3.68 9.44
CA ALA A 40 22.93 -2.71 10.53
C ALA A 40 22.64 -3.33 11.91
N ILE A 41 21.60 -4.18 12.03
CA ILE A 41 21.32 -4.93 13.26
C ILE A 41 22.50 -5.85 13.61
N ASN A 42 23.05 -6.53 12.61
CA ASN A 42 24.22 -7.39 12.81
C ASN A 42 25.42 -6.62 13.38
N GLU A 43 25.72 -5.45 12.80
CA GLU A 43 26.79 -4.59 13.30
C GLU A 43 26.54 -4.14 14.75
N LEU A 44 25.35 -3.59 15.01
CA LEU A 44 24.95 -3.08 16.32
C LEU A 44 24.91 -4.15 17.43
N MET A 45 24.59 -5.41 17.06
CA MET A 45 24.50 -6.50 18.02
C MET A 45 25.86 -7.17 18.28
N PHE A 46 26.64 -7.43 17.25
CA PHE A 46 27.78 -8.34 17.34
C PHE A 46 29.14 -7.62 17.23
N LYS A 47 29.18 -6.39 16.67
CA LYS A 47 30.40 -5.58 16.62
C LYS A 47 30.38 -4.44 17.65
N GLU A 48 29.31 -3.62 17.65
CA GLU A 48 29.19 -2.48 18.58
C GLU A 48 28.66 -2.89 19.96
N VAL A 49 27.96 -4.02 20.06
CA VAL A 49 27.33 -4.56 21.29
C VAL A 49 26.36 -3.57 21.95
N GLU A 50 25.75 -2.69 21.17
CA GLU A 50 24.78 -1.70 21.64
C GLU A 50 23.36 -2.26 21.79
N VAL A 51 23.01 -3.27 20.98
CA VAL A 51 21.67 -3.84 20.88
C VAL A 51 21.72 -5.32 21.19
N ARG A 52 20.74 -5.82 21.97
CA ARG A 52 20.65 -7.24 22.33
C ARG A 52 19.39 -7.89 21.82
N ARG A 53 18.29 -7.14 21.72
CA ARG A 53 16.99 -7.64 21.28
C ARG A 53 16.32 -6.62 20.38
N VAL A 54 15.94 -7.05 19.18
CA VAL A 54 15.28 -6.22 18.18
C VAL A 54 13.85 -6.69 17.96
N LEU A 55 12.90 -5.75 17.96
CA LEU A 55 11.52 -5.98 17.52
C LEU A 55 11.31 -5.40 16.13
N VAL A 56 10.86 -6.23 15.21
CA VAL A 56 10.42 -5.80 13.87
C VAL A 56 8.91 -5.83 13.79
N ILE A 57 8.30 -4.68 13.62
CA ILE A 57 6.86 -4.50 13.41
C ILE A 57 6.62 -4.39 11.92
N ALA A 58 5.92 -5.34 11.32
CA ALA A 58 5.74 -5.42 9.87
C ALA A 58 4.30 -5.80 9.48
N PRO A 59 3.91 -5.66 8.22
CA PRO A 59 2.70 -6.30 7.70
C PRO A 59 2.73 -7.81 7.96
N LYS A 60 1.56 -8.41 8.21
CA LYS A 60 1.46 -9.80 8.68
C LYS A 60 2.34 -10.78 7.90
N ARG A 61 2.21 -10.84 6.56
CA ARG A 61 3.01 -11.76 5.71
C ARG A 61 4.51 -11.48 5.76
N VAL A 62 4.90 -10.21 5.86
CA VAL A 62 6.31 -9.83 5.98
C VAL A 62 6.89 -10.31 7.31
N ALA A 63 6.14 -10.14 8.41
CA ALA A 63 6.53 -10.64 9.72
C ALA A 63 6.58 -12.18 9.77
N GLU A 64 5.78 -12.86 8.95
CA GLU A 64 5.70 -14.32 8.88
C GLU A 64 6.89 -14.95 8.14
N SER A 65 7.42 -14.33 7.08
CA SER A 65 8.37 -15.01 6.19
C SER A 65 9.56 -14.15 5.74
N VAL A 66 9.34 -12.88 5.32
CA VAL A 66 10.34 -12.11 4.58
C VAL A 66 11.63 -11.90 5.38
N TRP A 67 11.54 -11.51 6.64
CA TRP A 67 12.71 -11.27 7.48
C TRP A 67 13.53 -12.54 7.74
N THR A 68 12.87 -13.68 7.93
CA THR A 68 13.54 -14.98 8.10
C THR A 68 14.22 -15.42 6.80
N GLN A 69 13.53 -15.32 5.66
CA GLN A 69 14.09 -15.66 4.35
C GLN A 69 15.30 -14.80 3.99
N GLU A 70 15.25 -13.50 4.33
CA GLU A 70 16.38 -12.61 4.07
C GLU A 70 17.60 -12.96 4.93
N VAL A 71 17.41 -13.35 6.20
CA VAL A 71 18.49 -13.87 7.05
C VAL A 71 19.12 -15.13 6.44
N GLU A 72 18.31 -16.07 5.96
CA GLU A 72 18.80 -17.33 5.35
C GLU A 72 19.54 -17.10 4.03
N LYS A 73 19.17 -16.06 3.28
CA LYS A 73 19.73 -15.74 1.97
C LYS A 73 21.14 -15.16 2.05
N TRP A 74 21.47 -14.40 3.12
CA TRP A 74 22.73 -13.69 3.26
C TRP A 74 23.66 -14.39 4.24
N ASP A 75 24.86 -14.79 3.80
CA ASP A 75 25.78 -15.62 4.59
C ASP A 75 26.24 -14.94 5.89
N HIS A 76 26.45 -13.61 5.87
CA HIS A 76 26.83 -12.84 7.05
C HIS A 76 25.70 -12.64 8.07
N LEU A 77 24.45 -13.01 7.74
CA LEU A 77 23.28 -12.88 8.61
C LEU A 77 22.80 -14.22 9.18
N LYS A 78 23.26 -15.37 8.67
CA LYS A 78 22.75 -16.72 9.00
C LYS A 78 22.81 -17.07 10.48
N HIS A 79 23.64 -16.43 11.26
CA HIS A 79 23.77 -16.66 12.71
C HIS A 79 22.67 -15.93 13.53
N ILE A 80 21.96 -14.96 12.93
CA ILE A 80 20.86 -14.21 13.58
C ILE A 80 19.67 -15.14 13.79
N LYS A 81 19.24 -15.27 15.05
CA LYS A 81 18.07 -16.07 15.42
C LYS A 81 16.81 -15.24 15.36
N VAL A 82 15.85 -15.63 14.52
CA VAL A 82 14.57 -14.93 14.35
C VAL A 82 13.45 -15.70 15.04
N SER A 83 12.67 -15.02 15.90
CA SER A 83 11.44 -15.54 16.49
C SER A 83 10.23 -14.78 15.95
N ARG A 84 9.24 -15.52 15.45
CA ARG A 84 8.04 -14.96 14.82
C ARG A 84 6.87 -14.94 15.78
N ILE A 85 6.45 -13.75 16.23
CA ILE A 85 5.32 -13.54 17.16
C ILE A 85 4.01 -13.52 16.35
N ILE A 86 3.55 -14.69 15.92
CA ILE A 86 2.39 -14.87 15.04
C ILE A 86 1.44 -15.95 15.57
N GLY A 87 0.24 -16.05 15.01
CA GLY A 87 -0.75 -17.04 15.35
C GLY A 87 -1.63 -16.65 16.53
N THR A 88 -2.08 -17.65 17.30
CA THR A 88 -2.90 -17.48 18.51
C THR A 88 -2.13 -16.76 19.61
N GLU A 89 -2.81 -16.23 20.61
CA GLU A 89 -2.15 -15.56 21.74
C GLU A 89 -1.15 -16.48 22.45
N ARG A 90 -1.50 -17.75 22.65
CA ARG A 90 -0.61 -18.76 23.22
C ARG A 90 0.68 -18.89 22.40
N GLN A 91 0.56 -19.06 21.10
CA GLN A 91 1.72 -19.17 20.18
C GLN A 91 2.59 -17.92 20.21
N ARG A 92 1.97 -16.73 20.28
CA ARG A 92 2.72 -15.46 20.41
C ARG A 92 3.49 -15.37 21.72
N ARG A 93 2.91 -15.80 22.85
CA ARG A 93 3.59 -15.85 24.14
C ARG A 93 4.75 -16.85 24.14
N GLU A 94 4.56 -18.01 23.54
CA GLU A 94 5.62 -19.02 23.37
C GLU A 94 6.77 -18.47 22.49
N ALA A 95 6.46 -17.72 21.42
CA ALA A 95 7.46 -17.08 20.57
C ALA A 95 8.25 -15.99 21.31
N LEU A 96 7.60 -15.19 22.16
CA LEU A 96 8.25 -14.17 22.99
C LEU A 96 9.21 -14.78 24.03
N ALA A 97 8.89 -15.97 24.56
CA ALA A 97 9.70 -16.67 25.53
C ALA A 97 10.96 -17.32 24.92
N LYS A 98 11.01 -17.51 23.60
CA LYS A 98 12.20 -18.06 22.92
C LYS A 98 13.36 -17.09 23.01
N LYS A 99 14.58 -17.61 23.21
CA LYS A 99 15.79 -16.80 23.09
C LYS A 99 16.11 -16.57 21.62
N ALA A 100 15.91 -15.35 21.16
CA ALA A 100 16.20 -14.92 19.80
C ALA A 100 16.80 -13.51 19.80
N ASP A 101 17.41 -13.13 18.69
CA ASP A 101 18.05 -11.83 18.47
C ASP A 101 17.04 -10.83 17.88
N VAL A 102 16.27 -11.30 16.90
CA VAL A 102 15.23 -10.53 16.20
C VAL A 102 13.87 -11.19 16.41
N TYR A 103 12.89 -10.38 16.77
CA TYR A 103 11.50 -10.80 16.95
C TYR A 103 10.64 -10.09 15.92
N THR A 104 9.86 -10.81 15.12
CA THR A 104 8.95 -10.20 14.14
C THR A 104 7.50 -10.30 14.59
N ILE A 105 6.73 -9.21 14.45
CA ILE A 105 5.32 -9.15 14.82
C ILE A 105 4.49 -8.45 13.74
N GLY A 106 3.28 -8.95 13.52
CA GLY A 106 2.32 -8.25 12.66
C GLY A 106 1.84 -6.95 13.30
N ARG A 107 1.84 -5.85 12.53
CA ARG A 107 1.44 -4.50 13.00
C ARG A 107 0.10 -4.45 13.74
N ASP A 108 -0.83 -5.36 13.42
CA ASP A 108 -2.15 -5.42 14.06
C ASP A 108 -2.09 -5.99 15.49
N ASN A 109 -1.00 -6.64 15.86
CA ASN A 109 -0.75 -7.20 17.19
C ASN A 109 0.10 -6.27 18.09
N VAL A 110 0.51 -5.10 17.62
CA VAL A 110 1.35 -4.15 18.39
C VAL A 110 0.65 -3.70 19.66
N ALA A 111 -0.63 -3.37 19.59
CA ALA A 111 -1.40 -2.94 20.77
C ALA A 111 -1.49 -4.05 21.83
N TRP A 112 -1.66 -5.30 21.40
CA TRP A 112 -1.62 -6.47 22.31
C TRP A 112 -0.25 -6.60 22.97
N LEU A 113 0.84 -6.46 22.19
CA LEU A 113 2.20 -6.57 22.74
C LEU A 113 2.47 -5.46 23.76
N CYS A 114 2.16 -4.21 23.44
CA CYS A 114 2.33 -3.09 24.37
C CYS A 114 1.51 -3.31 25.67
N GLY A 115 0.26 -3.78 25.54
CA GLY A 115 -0.60 -4.11 26.69
C GLY A 115 -0.06 -5.22 27.57
N LEU A 116 0.59 -6.24 26.97
CA LEU A 116 1.21 -7.34 27.71
C LEU A 116 2.32 -6.87 28.66
N TYR A 117 3.02 -5.79 28.31
CA TYR A 117 4.09 -5.19 29.14
C TYR A 117 3.63 -3.94 29.90
N GLY A 118 2.33 -3.83 30.20
CA GLY A 118 1.77 -2.73 30.98
C GLY A 118 1.80 -1.36 30.32
N GLY A 119 2.09 -1.30 29.00
CA GLY A 119 2.08 -0.06 28.22
C GLY A 119 3.21 0.93 28.50
N SER A 120 4.18 0.61 29.37
CA SER A 120 5.23 1.56 29.78
C SER A 120 6.61 1.26 29.19
N CYS A 121 6.94 0.01 28.99
CA CYS A 121 8.26 -0.42 28.50
C CYS A 121 8.14 -1.72 27.71
N LEU A 122 8.90 -1.84 26.63
CA LEU A 122 9.06 -3.10 25.89
C LEU A 122 10.44 -3.69 26.17
N PRO A 123 10.58 -5.02 26.21
CA PRO A 123 11.87 -5.69 26.48
C PRO A 123 12.73 -5.76 25.19
N PHE A 124 12.81 -4.67 24.45
CA PHE A 124 13.58 -4.56 23.21
C PHE A 124 14.39 -3.27 23.21
N ASP A 125 15.65 -3.37 22.81
CA ASP A 125 16.54 -2.22 22.73
C ASP A 125 16.31 -1.41 21.46
N MET A 126 15.90 -2.10 20.38
CA MET A 126 15.66 -1.51 19.08
C MET A 126 14.30 -1.95 18.54
N VAL A 127 13.56 -1.01 17.94
CA VAL A 127 12.32 -1.27 17.22
C VAL A 127 12.47 -0.84 15.77
N VAL A 128 12.22 -1.75 14.85
CA VAL A 128 12.12 -1.50 13.42
C VAL A 128 10.64 -1.48 13.02
N ILE A 129 10.19 -0.41 12.39
CA ILE A 129 8.82 -0.29 11.88
C ILE A 129 8.87 -0.45 10.36
N ASP A 130 8.68 -1.67 9.90
CA ASP A 130 8.60 -1.96 8.47
C ASP A 130 7.23 -1.55 7.93
N GLU A 131 7.23 -0.71 6.91
CA GLU A 131 6.11 0.08 6.41
C GLU A 131 5.61 1.11 7.44
N LEU A 132 6.50 2.06 7.77
CA LEU A 132 6.21 3.16 8.71
C LEU A 132 4.97 3.97 8.31
N SER A 133 4.68 4.11 7.01
CA SER A 133 3.47 4.74 6.47
C SER A 133 2.17 4.13 7.01
N SER A 134 2.18 2.89 7.47
CA SER A 134 1.04 2.24 8.10
C SER A 134 0.64 2.86 9.46
N PHE A 135 1.51 3.67 10.06
CA PHE A 135 1.29 4.40 11.30
C PHE A 135 0.91 5.88 11.10
N LYS A 136 0.65 6.31 9.87
CA LYS A 136 0.29 7.69 9.50
C LYS A 136 -0.96 8.26 10.19
N ASN A 137 -1.86 7.41 10.70
CA ASN A 137 -3.07 7.84 11.40
C ASN A 137 -2.83 7.91 12.91
N PRO A 138 -2.75 9.13 13.51
CA PRO A 138 -2.49 9.30 14.94
C PRO A 138 -3.66 8.85 15.84
N LYS A 139 -4.85 8.64 15.27
CA LYS A 139 -6.02 8.14 16.01
C LYS A 139 -6.05 6.60 16.08
N SER A 140 -5.22 5.90 15.31
CA SER A 140 -5.21 4.43 15.29
C SER A 140 -4.73 3.84 16.61
N ILE A 141 -5.30 2.70 16.99
CA ILE A 141 -4.96 1.98 18.23
C ILE A 141 -3.47 1.63 18.25
N ARG A 142 -2.91 1.16 17.13
CA ARG A 142 -1.49 0.80 17.02
C ARG A 142 -0.55 2.00 17.21
N PHE A 143 -0.88 3.17 16.65
CA PHE A 143 -0.10 4.37 16.87
C PHE A 143 -0.12 4.78 18.34
N LYS A 144 -1.29 4.83 18.96
CA LYS A 144 -1.43 5.19 20.39
C LYS A 144 -0.66 4.24 21.29
N ALA A 145 -0.74 2.93 21.04
CA ALA A 145 -0.01 1.93 21.81
C ALA A 145 1.51 2.13 21.70
N LEU A 146 2.04 2.28 20.48
CA LEU A 146 3.48 2.46 20.29
C LEU A 146 3.98 3.81 20.83
N LYS A 147 3.16 4.88 20.71
CA LYS A 147 3.45 6.18 21.29
C LYS A 147 3.69 6.12 22.80
N HIS A 148 2.94 5.31 23.55
CA HIS A 148 3.11 5.18 25.00
C HIS A 148 4.46 4.57 25.39
N VAL A 149 4.94 3.59 24.66
CA VAL A 149 6.20 2.89 24.96
C VAL A 149 7.42 3.53 24.28
N GLN A 150 7.21 4.45 23.34
CA GLN A 150 8.26 5.04 22.52
C GLN A 150 9.39 5.69 23.36
N ALA A 151 9.06 6.27 24.50
CA ALA A 151 10.04 6.89 25.39
C ALA A 151 11.05 5.90 26.02
N SER A 152 10.71 4.62 26.08
CA SER A 152 11.55 3.54 26.61
C SER A 152 12.44 2.88 25.53
N LEU A 153 12.26 3.23 24.26
CA LEU A 153 13.00 2.63 23.16
C LEU A 153 14.33 3.40 22.93
N SER A 154 15.43 2.69 22.97
CA SER A 154 16.76 3.25 22.75
C SER A 154 16.99 3.57 21.27
N ARG A 155 16.51 2.71 20.36
CA ARG A 155 16.61 2.89 18.92
C ARG A 155 15.28 2.62 18.22
N VAL A 156 14.94 3.48 17.27
CA VAL A 156 13.74 3.32 16.41
C VAL A 156 14.10 3.58 14.96
N VAL A 157 13.87 2.59 14.10
CA VAL A 157 14.11 2.69 12.65
C VAL A 157 12.81 2.53 11.91
N GLY A 158 12.44 3.52 11.10
CA GLY A 158 11.28 3.49 10.24
C GLY A 158 11.65 3.15 8.79
N LEU A 159 10.96 2.20 8.17
CA LEU A 159 11.18 1.81 6.77
C LEU A 159 9.91 2.06 5.97
N THR A 160 10.00 2.76 4.85
CA THR A 160 8.88 2.88 3.89
C THR A 160 9.37 3.32 2.52
N GLY A 161 8.69 2.87 1.45
CA GLY A 161 8.88 3.40 0.09
C GLY A 161 7.94 4.58 -0.22
N THR A 162 6.90 4.77 0.59
CA THR A 162 5.87 5.78 0.37
C THR A 162 5.56 6.55 1.66
N PRO A 163 6.44 7.47 2.08
CA PRO A 163 6.31 8.14 3.38
C PRO A 163 5.07 9.04 3.48
N ALA A 164 4.64 9.63 2.37
CA ALA A 164 3.52 10.58 2.33
C ALA A 164 2.49 10.22 1.24
N PRO A 165 1.86 9.03 1.30
CA PRO A 165 0.99 8.53 0.24
C PRO A 165 -0.25 9.40 0.01
N ASN A 166 -0.73 10.09 1.04
CA ASN A 166 -1.85 11.03 0.95
C ASN A 166 -1.41 12.50 1.15
N GLY A 167 -0.11 12.77 1.01
CA GLY A 167 0.49 14.09 1.19
C GLY A 167 1.17 14.25 2.55
N LEU A 168 1.88 15.39 2.72
CA LEU A 168 2.81 15.62 3.84
C LEU A 168 2.14 15.62 5.23
N MET A 169 0.82 15.71 5.32
CA MET A 169 0.09 15.54 6.59
C MET A 169 0.35 14.17 7.22
N ASP A 170 0.58 13.14 6.40
CA ASP A 170 0.86 11.77 6.84
C ASP A 170 2.19 11.64 7.59
N LEU A 171 3.12 12.59 7.40
CA LEU A 171 4.46 12.53 8.01
C LEU A 171 4.45 12.76 9.51
N TRP A 172 3.53 13.58 10.05
CA TRP A 172 3.56 13.96 11.46
C TRP A 172 3.57 12.74 12.39
N ALA A 173 2.65 11.81 12.19
CA ALA A 173 2.54 10.63 13.06
C ALA A 173 3.75 9.70 12.92
N GLN A 174 4.30 9.59 11.72
CA GLN A 174 5.47 8.79 11.44
C GLN A 174 6.71 9.38 12.14
N MET A 175 6.95 10.68 11.97
CA MET A 175 8.05 11.38 12.62
C MET A 175 7.90 11.40 14.14
N TYR A 176 6.69 11.54 14.65
CA TYR A 176 6.45 11.48 16.10
C TYR A 176 6.93 10.16 16.72
N LEU A 177 6.77 9.03 16.04
CA LEU A 177 7.26 7.73 16.52
C LEU A 177 8.80 7.64 16.51
N LEU A 178 9.49 8.47 15.73
CA LEU A 178 10.93 8.54 15.72
C LEU A 178 11.43 9.52 16.80
N ASP A 179 10.92 10.75 16.83
CA ASP A 179 11.52 11.85 17.58
C ASP A 179 10.62 12.50 18.65
N ARG A 180 9.47 11.91 18.94
CA ARG A 180 8.48 12.44 19.92
C ARG A 180 8.00 13.87 19.63
N GLY A 181 8.07 14.27 18.36
CA GLY A 181 7.62 15.58 17.91
C GLY A 181 8.67 16.68 18.06
N GLU A 182 9.94 16.34 18.16
CA GLU A 182 11.05 17.31 18.21
C GLU A 182 11.09 18.16 16.94
N ARG A 183 10.96 17.53 15.75
CA ARG A 183 11.08 18.22 14.45
C ARG A 183 9.76 18.81 13.96
N LEU A 184 8.67 18.06 14.03
CA LEU A 184 7.37 18.47 13.46
C LEU A 184 6.35 18.93 14.51
N GLY A 185 6.76 19.01 15.79
CA GLY A 185 5.93 19.45 16.89
C GLY A 185 5.20 18.32 17.62
N LYS A 186 4.99 18.50 18.94
CA LYS A 186 4.36 17.52 19.84
C LYS A 186 2.88 17.26 19.54
N TYR A 187 2.20 18.20 18.89
CA TYR A 187 0.76 18.13 18.59
C TYR A 187 0.52 18.31 17.10
N ILE A 188 -0.35 17.48 16.54
CA ILE A 188 -0.72 17.55 15.13
C ILE A 188 -1.42 18.88 14.77
N SER A 189 -2.08 19.53 15.72
CA SER A 189 -2.64 20.88 15.55
C SER A 189 -1.56 21.87 15.21
N HIS A 190 -0.46 21.90 16.00
CA HIS A 190 0.67 22.81 15.74
C HIS A 190 1.32 22.54 14.40
N TYR A 191 1.46 21.25 14.00
CA TYR A 191 1.98 20.90 12.67
C TYR A 191 1.08 21.43 11.54
N ARG A 192 -0.25 21.32 11.70
CA ARG A 192 -1.22 21.89 10.76
C ARG A 192 -1.10 23.40 10.66
N ASP A 193 -1.15 24.07 11.82
CA ASP A 193 -1.19 25.54 11.89
C ASP A 193 0.10 26.16 11.34
N ASN A 194 1.25 25.48 11.54
CA ASN A 194 2.55 26.00 11.12
C ASN A 194 2.86 25.80 9.64
N TYR A 195 2.31 24.75 9.01
CA TYR A 195 2.72 24.36 7.65
C TYR A 195 1.60 24.32 6.64
N PHE A 196 0.35 24.27 7.07
CA PHE A 196 -0.78 24.09 6.16
C PHE A 196 -1.79 25.22 6.30
N LYS A 197 -2.49 25.50 5.20
CA LYS A 197 -3.65 26.39 5.19
C LYS A 197 -4.91 25.52 5.08
N PRO A 198 -6.00 25.85 5.79
CA PRO A 198 -7.28 25.22 5.56
C PRO A 198 -7.67 25.39 4.11
N GLY A 199 -7.90 24.28 3.40
CA GLY A 199 -8.44 24.28 2.06
C GLY A 199 -9.99 24.31 2.10
N ARG A 200 -10.62 23.21 1.64
CA ARG A 200 -12.08 23.13 1.70
C ARG A 200 -12.56 23.06 3.16
N LYS A 201 -13.51 23.90 3.47
CA LYS A 201 -14.14 23.94 4.82
C LYS A 201 -15.65 24.18 4.70
N ASN A 202 -16.41 23.66 5.68
CA ASN A 202 -17.80 24.01 5.90
C ASN A 202 -17.96 24.42 7.37
N GLY A 203 -18.27 25.69 7.61
CA GLY A 203 -18.25 26.26 8.94
C GLY A 203 -16.90 26.02 9.64
N HIS A 204 -16.94 25.31 10.76
CA HIS A 204 -15.75 24.97 11.55
C HIS A 204 -15.05 23.67 11.12
N ILE A 205 -15.62 22.88 10.20
CA ILE A 205 -15.06 21.60 9.77
C ILE A 205 -14.17 21.82 8.55
N VAL A 206 -12.89 21.48 8.67
CA VAL A 206 -11.89 21.54 7.58
C VAL A 206 -11.73 20.15 6.98
N TYR A 207 -11.96 20.01 5.68
CA TYR A 207 -11.89 18.74 4.95
C TYR A 207 -10.56 18.52 4.23
N SER A 208 -9.89 19.60 3.84
CA SER A 208 -8.57 19.52 3.21
C SER A 208 -7.62 20.56 3.78
N TYR A 209 -6.33 20.27 3.63
CA TYR A 209 -5.26 21.17 4.02
C TYR A 209 -4.30 21.32 2.86
N ASP A 210 -4.07 22.56 2.42
CA ASP A 210 -3.15 22.90 1.37
C ASP A 210 -1.79 23.31 1.93
N ILE A 211 -0.73 23.02 1.18
CA ILE A 211 0.64 23.35 1.60
C ILE A 211 1.36 24.08 0.47
N SER A 212 2.07 25.16 0.80
CA SER A 212 2.93 25.88 -0.12
C SER A 212 4.23 25.13 -0.40
N LYS A 213 4.89 25.39 -1.52
CA LYS A 213 6.22 24.83 -1.83
C LYS A 213 7.24 25.16 -0.76
N GLU A 214 7.27 26.40 -0.29
CA GLU A 214 8.14 26.84 0.81
C GLU A 214 7.97 26.01 2.07
N ASN A 215 6.71 25.76 2.48
CA ASN A 215 6.45 24.95 3.67
C ASN A 215 6.78 23.46 3.44
N GLN A 216 6.66 22.96 2.20
CA GLN A 216 7.14 21.60 1.87
C GLN A 216 8.67 21.51 2.06
N GLU A 217 9.42 22.46 1.54
CA GLU A 217 10.87 22.52 1.69
C GLU A 217 11.29 22.66 3.16
N ARG A 218 10.58 23.47 3.95
CA ARG A 218 10.80 23.59 5.40
C ARG A 218 10.58 22.28 6.14
N ILE A 219 9.54 21.48 5.78
CA ILE A 219 9.32 20.18 6.38
C ILE A 219 10.46 19.23 6.01
N TYR A 220 10.84 19.15 4.73
CA TYR A 220 11.93 18.27 4.28
C TYR A 220 13.27 18.64 4.91
N SER A 221 13.58 19.93 5.02
CA SER A 221 14.80 20.39 5.71
C SER A 221 14.84 19.97 7.18
N LYS A 222 13.69 19.99 7.87
CA LYS A 222 13.62 19.63 9.30
C LYS A 222 13.78 18.13 9.57
N ILE A 223 13.41 17.28 8.64
CA ILE A 223 13.49 15.82 8.83
C ILE A 223 14.69 15.20 8.11
N GLY A 224 15.38 15.99 7.27
CA GLY A 224 16.44 15.51 6.39
C GLY A 224 17.68 15.00 7.12
N ASP A 225 17.88 15.38 8.36
CA ASP A 225 18.99 14.91 9.21
C ASP A 225 18.82 13.45 9.66
N ILE A 226 17.59 12.97 9.88
CA ILE A 226 17.29 11.60 10.30
C ILE A 226 16.59 10.75 9.25
N CYS A 227 16.21 11.33 8.12
CA CYS A 227 15.51 10.65 7.05
C CYS A 227 16.37 10.55 5.79
N MET A 228 16.79 9.34 5.45
CA MET A 228 17.47 9.08 4.18
C MET A 228 16.43 8.74 3.10
N SER A 229 16.50 9.40 1.95
CA SER A 229 15.57 9.16 0.82
C SER A 229 16.34 8.75 -0.43
N MET A 230 15.89 7.64 -1.06
CA MET A 230 16.48 7.14 -2.31
C MET A 230 15.40 6.65 -3.26
N LYS A 231 15.52 7.01 -4.54
CA LYS A 231 14.62 6.55 -5.60
C LYS A 231 15.26 5.42 -6.38
N ALA A 232 14.48 4.39 -6.70
CA ALA A 232 14.97 3.22 -7.43
C ALA A 232 15.62 3.59 -8.78
N LYS A 233 15.04 4.55 -9.49
CA LYS A 233 15.56 5.04 -10.78
C LYS A 233 16.96 5.67 -10.74
N ASP A 234 17.42 6.11 -9.56
CA ASP A 234 18.71 6.77 -9.40
C ASP A 234 19.83 5.75 -9.12
N TYR A 235 19.47 4.51 -8.75
CA TYR A 235 20.41 3.48 -8.29
C TYR A 235 20.28 2.13 -9.00
N LEU A 236 19.13 1.87 -9.65
CA LEU A 236 18.86 0.61 -10.33
C LEU A 236 18.76 0.86 -11.84
N ASP A 237 19.48 0.08 -12.60
CA ASP A 237 19.35 0.02 -14.05
C ASP A 237 18.17 -0.92 -14.39
N LEU A 238 16.97 -0.38 -14.26
CA LEU A 238 15.74 -1.10 -14.59
C LEU A 238 15.28 -0.70 -15.99
N PRO A 239 14.84 -1.66 -16.81
CA PRO A 239 14.17 -1.34 -18.06
C PRO A 239 12.97 -0.41 -17.82
N GLU A 240 12.79 0.59 -18.67
CA GLU A 240 11.70 1.57 -18.52
C GLU A 240 10.34 0.87 -18.54
N ARG A 241 9.52 1.11 -17.51
CA ARG A 241 8.17 0.56 -17.40
C ARG A 241 7.23 1.21 -18.40
N ILE A 242 6.42 0.39 -19.05
CA ILE A 242 5.42 0.83 -20.05
C ILE A 242 4.03 0.76 -19.42
N ASP A 243 3.40 1.92 -19.22
CA ASP A 243 2.04 2.03 -18.69
C ASP A 243 1.04 2.28 -19.81
N ASN A 244 0.18 1.30 -20.09
CA ASN A 244 -0.85 1.36 -21.12
C ASN A 244 -2.25 1.50 -20.51
N ILE A 245 -3.08 2.35 -21.10
CA ILE A 245 -4.52 2.40 -20.84
C ILE A 245 -5.22 1.68 -21.98
N VAL A 246 -5.85 0.56 -21.68
CA VAL A 246 -6.66 -0.21 -22.63
C VAL A 246 -8.09 0.30 -22.50
N GLU A 247 -8.47 1.21 -23.41
CA GLU A 247 -9.81 1.78 -23.44
C GLU A 247 -10.83 0.80 -24.02
N ILE A 248 -11.86 0.51 -23.24
CA ILE A 248 -12.95 -0.38 -23.63
C ILE A 248 -14.19 0.46 -23.88
N GLN A 249 -14.66 0.47 -25.12
CA GLN A 249 -15.92 1.12 -25.49
C GLN A 249 -17.09 0.21 -25.16
N MET A 250 -18.00 0.70 -24.33
CA MET A 250 -19.23 -0.05 -24.06
C MET A 250 -20.17 0.02 -25.27
N PRO A 251 -20.76 -1.10 -25.72
CA PRO A 251 -21.87 -1.07 -26.66
C PRO A 251 -23.01 -0.16 -26.17
N PRO A 252 -23.77 0.49 -27.08
CA PRO A 252 -24.78 1.49 -26.71
C PRO A 252 -25.80 0.99 -25.67
N GLU A 253 -26.17 -0.28 -25.72
CA GLU A 253 -27.11 -0.90 -24.77
C GLU A 253 -26.50 -0.99 -23.37
N ILE A 254 -25.25 -1.42 -23.24
CA ILE A 254 -24.53 -1.52 -21.97
C ILE A 254 -24.25 -0.13 -21.41
N GLN A 255 -23.87 0.83 -22.28
CA GLN A 255 -23.66 2.23 -21.87
C GLN A 255 -24.97 2.83 -21.32
N LYS A 256 -26.09 2.60 -21.98
CA LYS A 256 -27.40 3.05 -21.50
C LYS A 256 -27.78 2.41 -20.17
N ALA A 257 -27.48 1.13 -19.99
CA ALA A 257 -27.71 0.43 -18.72
C ALA A 257 -26.80 1.03 -17.61
N TYR A 258 -25.51 1.31 -17.88
CA TYR A 258 -24.62 1.98 -16.96
C TYR A 258 -25.15 3.37 -16.57
N ASP A 259 -25.55 4.19 -17.54
CA ASP A 259 -26.05 5.54 -17.30
C ASP A 259 -27.36 5.53 -16.47
N SER A 260 -28.22 4.54 -16.69
CA SER A 260 -29.44 4.33 -15.88
C SER A 260 -29.12 3.90 -14.48
N PHE A 261 -28.21 2.95 -14.32
CA PHE A 261 -27.72 2.48 -13.01
C PHE A 261 -27.04 3.62 -12.23
N GLU A 262 -26.14 4.38 -12.87
CA GLU A 262 -25.50 5.56 -12.27
C GLU A 262 -26.51 6.56 -11.76
N LYS A 263 -27.53 6.89 -12.58
CA LYS A 263 -28.61 7.80 -12.22
C LYS A 263 -29.39 7.30 -11.01
N GLU A 264 -29.80 6.04 -11.00
CA GLU A 264 -30.53 5.41 -9.90
C GLU A 264 -29.73 5.44 -8.60
N GLN A 265 -28.46 5.03 -8.62
CA GLN A 265 -27.59 5.06 -7.44
C GLN A 265 -27.37 6.48 -6.91
N VAL A 266 -27.22 7.47 -7.80
CA VAL A 266 -27.09 8.89 -7.40
C VAL A 266 -28.38 9.40 -6.75
N LEU A 267 -29.55 9.12 -7.35
CA LEU A 267 -30.83 9.55 -6.81
C LEU A 267 -31.13 8.88 -5.45
N SER A 268 -30.90 7.58 -5.33
CA SER A 268 -31.03 6.85 -4.05
C SER A 268 -30.13 7.44 -2.97
N MET A 269 -28.90 7.83 -3.32
CA MET A 269 -28.01 8.49 -2.38
C MET A 269 -28.52 9.87 -1.96
N ILE A 270 -29.07 10.66 -2.90
CA ILE A 270 -29.65 11.98 -2.60
C ILE A 270 -30.86 11.85 -1.68
N ASP A 271 -31.76 10.88 -1.96
CA ASP A 271 -32.95 10.62 -1.14
C ASP A 271 -32.56 10.23 0.31
N GLN A 272 -31.51 9.43 0.47
CA GLN A 272 -30.99 9.07 1.81
C GLN A 272 -30.37 10.25 2.56
N LEU A 273 -29.83 11.24 1.86
CA LEU A 273 -29.22 12.42 2.45
C LEU A 273 -30.23 13.53 2.80
N GLY A 274 -31.44 13.51 2.21
CA GLY A 274 -32.45 14.55 2.38
C GLY A 274 -31.90 15.94 2.04
N ASP A 275 -32.18 16.91 2.91
CA ASP A 275 -31.73 18.31 2.76
C ASP A 275 -30.25 18.54 3.16
N ALA A 276 -29.44 17.47 3.34
CA ALA A 276 -28.04 17.62 3.72
C ALA A 276 -27.26 18.34 2.60
N VAL A 277 -26.59 19.43 2.99
CA VAL A 277 -25.82 20.29 2.08
C VAL A 277 -24.57 19.58 1.53
N GLU A 278 -24.13 18.48 2.17
CA GLU A 278 -22.89 17.79 1.83
C GLU A 278 -23.06 16.27 1.75
N ILE A 279 -22.31 15.67 0.77
CA ILE A 279 -22.24 14.22 0.60
C ILE A 279 -21.20 13.67 1.61
N PRO A 280 -21.59 12.82 2.58
CA PRO A 280 -20.63 12.16 3.46
C PRO A 280 -19.68 11.27 2.67
N ALA A 281 -18.43 11.19 3.11
CA ALA A 281 -17.39 10.36 2.44
C ALA A 281 -17.79 8.88 2.35
N VAL A 282 -18.54 8.36 3.32
CA VAL A 282 -19.05 6.98 3.34
C VAL A 282 -20.02 6.75 2.18
N ASN A 283 -20.95 7.67 1.93
CA ASN A 283 -21.93 7.57 0.83
C ASN A 283 -21.25 7.70 -0.53
N ALA A 284 -20.25 8.60 -0.65
CA ALA A 284 -19.45 8.73 -1.84
C ALA A 284 -18.65 7.45 -2.16
N ALA A 285 -18.06 6.83 -1.13
CA ALA A 285 -17.34 5.57 -1.29
C ALA A 285 -18.27 4.41 -1.69
N ALA A 286 -19.47 4.34 -1.11
CA ALA A 286 -20.47 3.34 -1.46
C ALA A 286 -20.93 3.48 -2.91
N LEU A 287 -21.26 4.70 -3.34
CA LEU A 287 -21.64 4.99 -4.74
C LEU A 287 -20.53 4.60 -5.71
N SER A 288 -19.30 5.08 -5.46
CA SER A 288 -18.16 4.77 -6.33
C SER A 288 -17.89 3.27 -6.39
N THR A 289 -18.02 2.54 -5.28
CA THR A 289 -17.87 1.08 -5.24
C THR A 289 -18.90 0.39 -6.14
N LYS A 290 -20.17 0.79 -6.10
CA LYS A 290 -21.22 0.23 -6.97
C LYS A 290 -20.95 0.51 -8.45
N LEU A 291 -20.50 1.70 -8.78
CA LEU A 291 -20.15 2.07 -10.15
C LEU A 291 -18.93 1.30 -10.68
N LEU A 292 -17.90 1.10 -9.83
CA LEU A 292 -16.74 0.27 -10.16
C LEU A 292 -17.12 -1.21 -10.36
N GLN A 293 -18.04 -1.74 -9.56
CA GLN A 293 -18.58 -3.10 -9.76
C GLN A 293 -19.22 -3.23 -11.14
N PHE A 294 -20.09 -2.29 -11.51
CA PHE A 294 -20.71 -2.29 -12.84
C PHE A 294 -19.67 -2.21 -13.97
N ALA A 295 -18.72 -1.27 -13.86
CA ALA A 295 -17.63 -1.12 -14.84
C ALA A 295 -16.76 -2.38 -14.97
N ASN A 296 -16.65 -3.20 -13.90
CA ASN A 296 -15.98 -4.49 -13.93
C ASN A 296 -16.86 -5.62 -14.49
N GLY A 297 -18.16 -5.36 -14.68
CA GLY A 297 -19.10 -6.24 -15.37
C GLY A 297 -19.97 -7.11 -14.47
N ALA A 298 -20.02 -6.87 -13.16
CA ALA A 298 -20.99 -7.49 -12.27
C ALA A 298 -21.26 -6.60 -11.04
N VAL A 299 -22.46 -6.70 -10.46
CA VAL A 299 -22.90 -5.89 -9.30
C VAL A 299 -23.43 -6.81 -8.23
N TYR A 300 -23.14 -6.53 -6.96
CA TYR A 300 -23.74 -7.22 -5.82
C TYR A 300 -25.11 -6.63 -5.48
N ASP A 301 -26.07 -7.50 -5.19
CA ASP A 301 -27.32 -7.13 -4.55
C ASP A 301 -27.13 -6.89 -3.02
N GLU A 302 -28.25 -6.69 -2.31
CA GLU A 302 -28.28 -6.50 -0.85
C GLU A 302 -27.86 -7.76 -0.09
N GLN A 303 -28.08 -8.95 -0.64
CA GLN A 303 -27.70 -10.26 -0.10
C GLN A 303 -26.26 -10.65 -0.47
N ARG A 304 -25.53 -9.77 -1.17
CA ARG A 304 -24.16 -9.98 -1.68
C ARG A 304 -24.06 -11.07 -2.74
N VAL A 305 -25.15 -11.37 -3.47
CA VAL A 305 -25.12 -12.18 -4.66
C VAL A 305 -24.65 -11.34 -5.84
N ALA A 306 -23.72 -11.86 -6.62
CA ALA A 306 -23.17 -11.17 -7.78
C ALA A 306 -24.01 -11.45 -9.04
N TYR A 307 -24.47 -10.40 -9.69
CA TYR A 307 -25.16 -10.46 -10.98
C TYR A 307 -24.25 -9.94 -12.09
N GLU A 308 -23.97 -10.78 -13.09
CA GLU A 308 -23.17 -10.39 -14.24
C GLU A 308 -23.97 -9.44 -15.13
N VAL A 309 -23.36 -8.32 -15.53
CA VAL A 309 -23.95 -7.29 -16.38
C VAL A 309 -23.32 -7.30 -17.78
N HIS A 310 -22.01 -7.53 -17.85
CA HIS A 310 -21.26 -7.65 -19.10
C HIS A 310 -19.91 -8.36 -18.89
N THR A 311 -19.28 -8.78 -20.01
CA THR A 311 -17.99 -9.49 -20.01
C THR A 311 -16.85 -8.69 -20.64
N LEU A 312 -17.05 -7.41 -20.94
CA LEU A 312 -16.12 -6.60 -21.74
C LEU A 312 -14.67 -6.62 -21.23
N LYS A 313 -14.45 -6.43 -19.92
CA LYS A 313 -13.11 -6.52 -19.34
C LYS A 313 -12.54 -7.94 -19.35
N ILE A 314 -13.40 -8.96 -19.28
CA ILE A 314 -12.98 -10.36 -19.38
C ILE A 314 -12.47 -10.65 -20.80
N GLU A 315 -13.20 -10.20 -21.83
CA GLU A 315 -12.77 -10.40 -23.22
C GLU A 315 -11.45 -9.65 -23.49
N ALA A 316 -11.33 -8.38 -23.07
CA ALA A 316 -10.08 -7.64 -23.19
C ALA A 316 -8.93 -8.32 -22.41
N THR A 317 -9.21 -8.95 -21.27
CA THR A 317 -8.20 -9.71 -20.52
C THR A 317 -7.74 -10.95 -21.32
N LYS A 318 -8.66 -11.66 -21.98
CA LYS A 318 -8.29 -12.81 -22.83
C LYS A 318 -7.41 -12.39 -24.00
N GLU A 319 -7.77 -11.31 -24.69
CA GLU A 319 -6.97 -10.74 -25.78
C GLU A 319 -5.55 -10.41 -25.31
N LEU A 320 -5.39 -9.71 -24.18
CA LEU A 320 -4.08 -9.37 -23.63
C LEU A 320 -3.25 -10.60 -23.21
N ILE A 321 -3.90 -11.68 -22.76
CA ILE A 321 -3.20 -12.95 -22.44
C ILE A 321 -2.77 -13.68 -23.74
N GLU A 322 -3.59 -13.63 -24.77
CA GLU A 322 -3.25 -14.18 -26.09
C GLU A 322 -2.08 -13.41 -26.73
N ASP A 323 -2.12 -12.08 -26.68
CA ASP A 323 -1.03 -11.19 -27.13
C ASP A 323 0.26 -11.38 -26.33
N ALA A 324 0.16 -11.86 -25.10
CA ALA A 324 1.33 -12.20 -24.30
C ALA A 324 2.09 -13.44 -24.81
N GLY A 325 1.54 -14.19 -25.78
CA GLY A 325 2.26 -15.27 -26.45
C GLY A 325 2.77 -16.37 -25.54
N GLY A 326 2.04 -16.71 -24.48
CA GLY A 326 2.42 -17.72 -23.50
C GLY A 326 3.26 -17.19 -22.32
N GLN A 327 3.63 -15.92 -22.31
CA GLN A 327 4.31 -15.30 -21.17
C GLN A 327 3.41 -15.21 -19.95
N SER A 328 4.01 -15.22 -18.77
CA SER A 328 3.27 -15.12 -17.50
C SER A 328 2.65 -13.73 -17.30
N VAL A 329 1.39 -13.69 -16.83
CA VAL A 329 0.63 -12.46 -16.60
C VAL A 329 0.12 -12.40 -15.17
N LEU A 330 0.42 -11.30 -14.46
CA LEU A 330 -0.11 -10.99 -13.13
C LEU A 330 -1.37 -10.13 -13.28
N ILE A 331 -2.51 -10.58 -12.75
CA ILE A 331 -3.79 -9.89 -12.84
C ILE A 331 -4.20 -9.36 -11.47
N GLY A 332 -4.38 -8.02 -11.38
CA GLY A 332 -4.93 -7.34 -10.22
C GLY A 332 -6.45 -7.28 -10.30
N TRP A 333 -7.14 -7.87 -9.34
CA TRP A 333 -8.60 -7.85 -9.22
C TRP A 333 -9.04 -7.06 -7.97
N THR A 334 -10.26 -6.52 -7.97
CA THR A 334 -10.75 -5.64 -6.88
C THR A 334 -11.87 -6.29 -6.08
N PHE A 335 -12.84 -6.89 -6.74
CA PHE A 335 -14.02 -7.51 -6.12
C PHE A 335 -13.95 -9.02 -6.19
N GLN A 336 -14.59 -9.71 -5.23
CA GLN A 336 -14.61 -11.16 -5.21
C GLN A 336 -15.23 -11.74 -6.49
N HIS A 337 -16.27 -11.11 -7.02
CA HIS A 337 -16.87 -11.53 -8.29
C HIS A 337 -15.89 -11.37 -9.48
N ASP A 338 -14.98 -10.40 -9.47
CA ASP A 338 -13.95 -10.28 -10.50
C ASP A 338 -13.09 -11.54 -10.52
N ARG A 339 -12.59 -11.93 -9.33
CA ARG A 339 -11.79 -13.15 -9.17
C ARG A 339 -12.53 -14.39 -9.67
N ASP A 340 -13.77 -14.58 -9.23
CA ASP A 340 -14.54 -15.79 -9.54
C ASP A 340 -14.83 -15.89 -11.04
N ARG A 341 -15.18 -14.75 -11.67
CA ARG A 341 -15.41 -14.66 -13.11
C ARG A 341 -14.13 -14.88 -13.92
N LEU A 342 -13.01 -14.28 -13.49
CA LEU A 342 -11.69 -14.48 -14.12
C LEU A 342 -11.25 -15.94 -14.00
N MET A 343 -11.36 -16.57 -12.83
CA MET A 343 -11.03 -17.98 -12.64
C MET A 343 -11.80 -18.90 -13.59
N LYS A 344 -13.10 -18.63 -13.77
CA LYS A 344 -13.97 -19.37 -14.70
C LYS A 344 -13.62 -19.10 -16.16
N ALA A 345 -13.52 -17.83 -16.54
CA ALA A 345 -13.33 -17.42 -17.94
C ALA A 345 -11.94 -17.79 -18.51
N LEU A 346 -10.93 -17.85 -17.63
CA LEU A 346 -9.55 -18.15 -17.98
C LEU A 346 -9.16 -19.61 -17.71
N ALA A 347 -10.11 -20.52 -17.48
CA ALA A 347 -9.87 -21.91 -17.09
C ALA A 347 -8.86 -22.64 -18.03
N LYS A 348 -8.87 -22.33 -19.34
CA LYS A 348 -7.92 -22.90 -20.32
C LYS A 348 -6.46 -22.61 -19.99
N TYR A 349 -6.15 -21.51 -19.30
CA TYR A 349 -4.82 -21.11 -18.87
C TYR A 349 -4.46 -21.61 -17.47
N LYS A 350 -5.35 -22.37 -16.80
CA LYS A 350 -5.17 -22.89 -15.44
C LYS A 350 -4.79 -21.79 -14.46
N PRO A 351 -5.59 -20.70 -14.35
CA PRO A 351 -5.25 -19.55 -13.52
C PRO A 351 -5.12 -19.97 -12.06
N ARG A 352 -4.23 -19.31 -11.32
CA ARG A 352 -4.02 -19.55 -9.90
C ARG A 352 -4.14 -18.25 -9.12
N GLU A 353 -4.78 -18.30 -7.95
CA GLU A 353 -4.79 -17.17 -7.02
C GLU A 353 -3.59 -17.27 -6.07
N LEU A 354 -2.90 -16.14 -5.86
CA LEU A 354 -1.77 -16.07 -4.94
C LEU A 354 -2.24 -16.19 -3.48
N LYS A 355 -2.06 -17.35 -2.87
CA LYS A 355 -2.45 -17.64 -1.47
C LYS A 355 -1.30 -18.08 -0.58
N THR A 356 -0.37 -18.85 -1.13
CA THR A 356 0.68 -19.55 -0.39
C THR A 356 2.07 -19.21 -0.90
N GLU A 357 3.10 -19.53 -0.12
CA GLU A 357 4.49 -19.41 -0.55
C GLU A 357 4.80 -20.31 -1.76
N LYS A 358 4.14 -21.47 -1.85
CA LYS A 358 4.27 -22.36 -3.01
C LYS A 358 3.85 -21.66 -4.31
N ASP A 359 2.80 -20.81 -4.27
CA ASP A 359 2.37 -20.08 -5.45
C ASP A 359 3.44 -19.09 -5.92
N ILE A 360 4.17 -18.47 -4.99
CA ILE A 360 5.31 -17.58 -5.30
C ILE A 360 6.44 -18.36 -5.95
N VAL A 361 6.81 -19.51 -5.37
CA VAL A 361 7.86 -20.39 -5.91
C VAL A 361 7.48 -20.89 -7.31
N ASP A 362 6.23 -21.33 -7.48
CA ASP A 362 5.72 -21.84 -8.77
C ASP A 362 5.66 -20.72 -9.83
N TRP A 363 5.25 -19.51 -9.44
CA TRP A 363 5.25 -18.35 -10.32
C TRP A 363 6.68 -17.98 -10.76
N ASN A 364 7.59 -17.81 -9.81
CA ASN A 364 8.98 -17.44 -10.11
C ASN A 364 9.74 -18.51 -10.93
N ALA A 365 9.28 -19.76 -10.88
CA ALA A 365 9.80 -20.86 -11.69
C ALA A 365 9.11 -20.98 -13.07
N GLY A 366 8.23 -20.02 -13.44
CA GLY A 366 7.50 -20.03 -14.72
C GLY A 366 6.43 -21.12 -14.86
N ARG A 367 6.00 -21.76 -13.75
CA ARG A 367 4.98 -22.81 -13.77
C ARG A 367 3.54 -22.30 -13.73
N ILE A 368 3.33 -21.00 -13.59
CA ILE A 368 2.02 -20.36 -13.57
C ILE A 368 1.99 -19.32 -14.70
N GLN A 369 1.13 -19.54 -15.68
CA GLN A 369 0.95 -18.58 -16.78
C GLN A 369 0.07 -17.38 -16.35
N VAL A 370 -0.98 -17.60 -15.58
CA VAL A 370 -1.91 -16.56 -15.12
C VAL A 370 -2.01 -16.60 -13.61
N LEU A 371 -1.52 -15.55 -12.95
CA LEU A 371 -1.58 -15.39 -11.51
C LEU A 371 -2.54 -14.26 -11.14
N LEU A 372 -3.56 -14.55 -10.35
CA LEU A 372 -4.50 -13.57 -9.81
C LEU A 372 -4.10 -13.14 -8.42
N MET A 373 -4.13 -11.83 -8.17
CA MET A 373 -3.78 -11.29 -6.86
C MET A 373 -4.65 -10.06 -6.55
N HIS A 374 -5.22 -10.01 -5.34
CA HIS A 374 -5.82 -8.77 -4.86
C HIS A 374 -4.73 -7.78 -4.43
N PRO A 375 -4.72 -6.53 -4.91
CA PRO A 375 -3.62 -5.60 -4.62
C PRO A 375 -3.34 -5.38 -3.13
N ALA A 376 -4.38 -5.37 -2.29
CA ALA A 376 -4.21 -5.21 -0.84
C ALA A 376 -3.81 -6.51 -0.11
N SER A 377 -4.02 -7.69 -0.70
CA SER A 377 -3.75 -8.97 -0.04
C SER A 377 -2.29 -9.40 -0.12
N GLY A 378 -1.60 -8.89 -1.11
CA GLY A 378 -0.22 -9.27 -1.39
C GLY A 378 0.78 -8.60 -0.48
N GLY A 379 0.62 -8.55 0.82
CA GLY A 379 1.52 -7.94 1.81
C GLY A 379 2.83 -7.33 1.26
N HIS A 380 3.41 -6.38 1.90
CA HIS A 380 4.68 -5.77 1.49
C HIS A 380 5.77 -6.86 1.35
N GLY A 381 6.64 -6.73 0.36
CA GLY A 381 7.85 -7.57 0.26
C GLY A 381 7.79 -8.85 -0.60
N LEU A 382 6.66 -9.18 -1.23
CA LEU A 382 6.62 -10.33 -2.15
C LEU A 382 7.46 -10.06 -3.40
N ASN A 383 8.32 -11.01 -3.76
CA ASN A 383 9.19 -10.97 -4.93
C ASN A 383 8.58 -11.84 -6.04
N LEU A 384 8.03 -11.22 -7.07
CA LEU A 384 7.41 -11.91 -8.20
C LEU A 384 8.11 -11.60 -9.55
N GLN A 385 9.17 -10.78 -9.54
CA GLN A 385 9.83 -10.30 -10.75
C GLN A 385 10.48 -11.37 -11.60
N ALA A 386 10.85 -12.53 -11.01
CA ALA A 386 11.46 -13.62 -11.78
C ALA A 386 10.45 -14.40 -12.61
N GLY A 387 9.16 -14.35 -12.27
CA GLY A 387 8.10 -15.11 -12.93
C GLY A 387 7.47 -14.42 -14.14
N GLY A 388 7.66 -13.11 -14.31
CA GLY A 388 7.08 -12.39 -15.44
C GLY A 388 7.26 -10.87 -15.36
N HIS A 389 6.81 -10.18 -16.40
CA HIS A 389 6.93 -8.73 -16.55
C HIS A 389 5.63 -8.07 -17.07
N ARG A 390 4.51 -8.81 -17.10
CA ARG A 390 3.21 -8.29 -17.58
C ARG A 390 2.20 -8.21 -16.45
N ILE A 391 1.56 -7.04 -16.33
CA ILE A 391 0.52 -6.75 -15.34
C ILE A 391 -0.76 -6.36 -16.08
N ILE A 392 -1.89 -6.89 -15.66
CA ILE A 392 -3.22 -6.44 -16.06
C ILE A 392 -3.96 -5.96 -14.82
N TRP A 393 -4.35 -4.69 -14.79
CA TRP A 393 -5.30 -4.14 -13.84
C TRP A 393 -6.72 -4.33 -14.36
N PHE A 394 -7.40 -5.38 -13.87
CA PHE A 394 -8.79 -5.68 -14.24
C PHE A 394 -9.75 -4.67 -13.61
N GLY A 395 -9.60 -4.37 -12.32
CA GLY A 395 -10.35 -3.34 -11.61
C GLY A 395 -9.45 -2.17 -11.21
N GLN A 396 -9.97 -0.95 -11.28
CA GLN A 396 -9.22 0.26 -10.93
C GLN A 396 -9.32 0.56 -9.42
N THR A 397 -8.34 1.30 -8.89
CA THR A 397 -8.31 1.75 -7.48
C THR A 397 -7.95 3.22 -7.37
N TYR A 398 -8.61 3.95 -6.44
CA TYR A 398 -8.21 5.32 -6.11
C TYR A 398 -6.92 5.40 -5.28
N SER A 399 -6.45 4.27 -4.74
CA SER A 399 -5.24 4.24 -3.92
C SER A 399 -3.99 4.14 -4.81
N LEU A 400 -3.31 5.26 -4.98
CA LEU A 400 -2.02 5.32 -5.67
C LEU A 400 -0.96 4.44 -4.96
N GLU A 401 -1.02 4.37 -3.63
CA GLU A 401 -0.15 3.51 -2.83
C GLU A 401 -0.30 2.02 -3.20
N LEU A 402 -1.56 1.53 -3.27
CA LEU A 402 -1.82 0.13 -3.67
C LEU A 402 -1.35 -0.15 -5.11
N GLU A 403 -1.56 0.81 -6.01
CA GLU A 403 -1.10 0.67 -7.38
C GLU A 403 0.42 0.57 -7.46
N GLN A 404 1.13 1.48 -6.82
CA GLN A 404 2.60 1.47 -6.78
C GLN A 404 3.13 0.18 -6.15
N GLN A 405 2.55 -0.24 -5.04
CA GLN A 405 2.93 -1.47 -4.35
C GLN A 405 2.69 -2.72 -5.20
N PHE A 406 1.57 -2.76 -5.92
CA PHE A 406 1.25 -3.89 -6.79
C PHE A 406 2.19 -3.96 -8.00
N ASN A 407 2.42 -2.83 -8.69
CA ASN A 407 3.32 -2.77 -9.83
C ASN A 407 4.76 -3.13 -9.44
N ALA A 408 5.22 -2.67 -8.27
CA ALA A 408 6.55 -2.98 -7.73
C ALA A 408 6.74 -4.47 -7.34
N ARG A 409 5.76 -5.35 -7.53
CA ARG A 409 5.97 -6.80 -7.44
C ARG A 409 6.78 -7.34 -8.60
N LEU A 410 6.63 -6.75 -9.77
CA LEU A 410 7.37 -7.09 -10.98
C LEU A 410 8.42 -6.02 -11.33
N ASP A 411 8.10 -4.74 -11.14
CA ASP A 411 8.95 -3.58 -11.44
C ASP A 411 9.90 -3.28 -10.27
N ARG A 412 10.97 -4.06 -10.17
CA ARG A 412 11.93 -3.99 -9.06
C ARG A 412 13.27 -4.61 -9.42
N GLN A 413 14.28 -4.43 -8.54
CA GLN A 413 15.61 -4.98 -8.70
C GLN A 413 15.59 -6.47 -9.09
N GLY A 414 16.34 -6.80 -10.14
CA GLY A 414 16.41 -8.16 -10.71
C GLY A 414 15.41 -8.41 -11.84
N GLN A 415 14.55 -7.45 -12.18
CA GLN A 415 13.75 -7.50 -13.42
C GLN A 415 14.66 -7.20 -14.63
N LYS A 416 14.60 -8.07 -15.63
CA LYS A 416 15.43 -7.98 -16.85
C LYS A 416 14.66 -7.43 -18.05
N GLU A 417 13.33 -7.48 -17.99
CA GLU A 417 12.44 -7.10 -19.06
C GLU A 417 11.67 -5.83 -18.70
N ALA A 418 11.31 -5.02 -19.68
CA ALA A 418 10.41 -3.88 -19.45
C ALA A 418 9.08 -4.36 -18.91
N VAL A 419 8.68 -3.87 -17.73
CA VAL A 419 7.39 -4.22 -17.15
C VAL A 419 6.27 -3.50 -17.90
N ILE A 420 5.34 -4.27 -18.45
CA ILE A 420 4.18 -3.76 -19.19
C ILE A 420 2.96 -3.81 -18.29
N VAL A 421 2.39 -2.64 -18.00
CA VAL A 421 1.21 -2.49 -17.15
C VAL A 421 0.03 -2.07 -18.02
N ASN A 422 -0.95 -2.97 -18.18
CA ASN A 422 -2.18 -2.70 -18.93
C ASN A 422 -3.33 -2.43 -17.94
N LYS A 423 -3.93 -1.22 -18.00
CA LYS A 423 -5.08 -0.84 -17.18
C LYS A 423 -6.34 -0.90 -18.03
N LEU A 424 -7.28 -1.80 -17.71
CA LEU A 424 -8.56 -1.93 -18.39
C LEU A 424 -9.51 -0.82 -17.92
N VAL A 425 -9.90 0.07 -18.83
CA VAL A 425 -10.70 1.27 -18.52
C VAL A 425 -11.92 1.30 -19.41
N CYS A 426 -13.11 1.14 -18.85
CA CYS A 426 -14.35 1.38 -19.57
C CYS A 426 -14.55 2.88 -19.77
N SER A 427 -14.65 3.29 -21.04
CA SER A 427 -14.87 4.69 -21.42
C SER A 427 -16.22 5.20 -20.94
N LYS A 428 -16.29 6.48 -20.57
CA LYS A 428 -17.50 7.16 -20.05
C LYS A 428 -18.03 6.53 -18.74
N THR A 429 -17.16 5.95 -17.93
CA THR A 429 -17.51 5.36 -16.63
C THR A 429 -16.64 5.93 -15.51
N VAL A 430 -16.87 5.47 -14.30
CA VAL A 430 -16.06 5.80 -13.11
C VAL A 430 -14.58 5.41 -13.27
N ASP A 431 -14.24 4.45 -14.12
CA ASP A 431 -12.84 4.06 -14.36
C ASP A 431 -12.00 5.24 -14.86
N GLN A 432 -12.56 6.09 -15.73
CA GLN A 432 -11.86 7.29 -16.23
C GLN A 432 -11.62 8.33 -15.13
N ASP A 433 -12.52 8.42 -14.15
CA ASP A 433 -12.33 9.32 -13.00
C ASP A 433 -11.17 8.84 -12.12
N VAL A 434 -11.06 7.53 -11.91
CA VAL A 434 -9.92 6.93 -11.20
C VAL A 434 -8.61 7.23 -11.90
N ILE A 435 -8.54 7.02 -13.22
CA ILE A 435 -7.32 7.29 -13.99
C ILE A 435 -6.94 8.77 -13.95
N ARG A 436 -7.91 9.68 -14.05
CA ARG A 436 -7.67 11.13 -13.92
C ARG A 436 -7.11 11.49 -12.54
N ALA A 437 -7.69 10.91 -11.50
CA ALA A 437 -7.25 11.10 -10.12
C ALA A 437 -5.80 10.63 -9.89
N GLN A 438 -5.47 9.45 -10.42
CA GLN A 438 -4.12 8.90 -10.33
C GLN A 438 -3.09 9.78 -11.06
N LYS A 439 -3.39 10.23 -12.28
CA LYS A 439 -2.53 11.14 -13.07
C LYS A 439 -2.29 12.47 -12.36
N ALA A 440 -3.32 13.03 -11.74
CA ALA A 440 -3.24 14.29 -10.98
C ALA A 440 -2.51 14.13 -9.64
N LYS A 441 -2.15 12.91 -9.22
CA LYS A 441 -1.61 12.58 -7.89
C LYS A 441 -2.46 13.16 -6.76
N THR A 442 -3.77 13.30 -7.01
CA THR A 442 -4.73 13.81 -6.04
C THR A 442 -4.93 12.76 -4.93
N ARG A 443 -5.15 13.20 -3.69
CA ARG A 443 -5.48 12.28 -2.59
C ARG A 443 -6.66 11.41 -2.98
N GLY A 444 -6.52 10.09 -2.81
CA GLY A 444 -7.55 9.15 -3.24
C GLY A 444 -8.95 9.48 -2.70
N GLN A 445 -9.07 9.96 -1.46
CA GLN A 445 -10.34 10.39 -0.88
C GLN A 445 -10.86 11.71 -1.50
N ASP A 446 -10.00 12.68 -1.71
CA ASP A 446 -10.41 13.98 -2.31
C ASP A 446 -10.84 13.79 -3.76
N ALA A 447 -10.09 12.97 -4.52
CA ALA A 447 -10.42 12.63 -5.90
C ALA A 447 -11.76 11.87 -6.01
N LEU A 448 -12.00 10.94 -5.11
CA LEU A 448 -13.28 10.23 -5.00
C LEU A 448 -14.43 11.21 -4.76
N MET A 449 -14.26 12.12 -3.80
CA MET A 449 -15.28 13.12 -3.47
C MET A 449 -15.56 14.07 -4.62
N GLU A 450 -14.54 14.51 -5.37
CA GLU A 450 -14.69 15.35 -6.55
C GLU A 450 -15.45 14.63 -7.67
N ALA A 451 -15.07 13.39 -7.96
CA ALA A 451 -15.74 12.58 -8.98
C ALA A 451 -17.21 12.37 -8.64
N VAL A 452 -17.53 12.07 -7.38
CA VAL A 452 -18.92 11.86 -6.93
C VAL A 452 -19.70 13.18 -6.99
N LYS A 453 -19.14 14.31 -6.52
CA LYS A 453 -19.80 15.62 -6.62
C LYS A 453 -20.13 16.00 -8.06
N ALA A 454 -19.18 15.84 -8.97
CA ALA A 454 -19.39 16.11 -10.40
C ALA A 454 -20.55 15.28 -10.99
N ARG A 455 -20.66 14.01 -10.58
CA ARG A 455 -21.76 13.12 -11.00
C ARG A 455 -23.10 13.57 -10.41
N VAL A 456 -23.16 13.89 -9.15
CA VAL A 456 -24.36 14.40 -8.48
C VAL A 456 -24.85 15.70 -9.14
N GLU A 457 -23.96 16.65 -9.38
CA GLU A 457 -24.29 17.90 -10.08
C GLU A 457 -24.83 17.67 -11.50
N LYS A 458 -24.27 16.70 -12.24
CA LYS A 458 -24.73 16.29 -13.58
C LYS A 458 -26.22 15.93 -13.55
N TYR A 459 -26.63 15.14 -12.55
CA TYR A 459 -28.02 14.70 -12.46
C TYR A 459 -28.96 15.72 -11.80
N LEU A 460 -28.52 16.47 -10.81
CA LEU A 460 -29.31 17.56 -10.20
C LEU A 460 -29.65 18.67 -11.21
N LYS A 461 -28.68 19.09 -12.04
CA LYS A 461 -28.94 20.08 -13.11
C LYS A 461 -29.97 19.59 -14.13
N LYS A 462 -29.99 18.29 -14.40
CA LYS A 462 -30.95 17.67 -15.33
C LYS A 462 -32.35 17.56 -14.70
N TYR A 463 -32.41 17.27 -13.39
CA TYR A 463 -33.68 17.18 -12.64
C TYR A 463 -34.38 18.54 -12.49
N ARG A 464 -33.60 19.61 -12.21
CA ARG A 464 -34.12 21.00 -12.11
C ARG A 464 -34.56 21.62 -13.44
N LYS A 465 -34.19 21.02 -14.57
CA LYS A 465 -34.63 21.46 -15.93
C LYS A 465 -35.89 20.73 -16.41
N THR A 466 -36.29 19.66 -15.74
CA THR A 466 -37.47 18.82 -16.09
C THR A 466 -38.63 18.98 -15.08
N SER A 467 -38.44 19.70 -14.01
CA SER A 467 -39.46 20.21 -13.08
C SER A 467 -39.65 21.72 -13.31
#